data_fc238d81166f5145fbfecd51e205a96a
#
_entry.id   fc238d81166f5145fbfecd51e205a96a
#
_cell.length_a   1.000
_cell.length_b   1.000
_cell.length_c   1.000
_cell.angle_alpha   90.00
_cell.angle_beta   90.00
_cell.angle_gamma   90.00
#
_symmetry.space_group_name_H-M   'P 1'
#
loop_
_entity.id
_entity.type
_entity.pdbx_description
1 polymer ?
#
loop_
_entity_poly.entity_id
_entity_poly.type
_entity_poly.pdbx_seq_one_letter_code
_entity_poly.pdbx_strand_id
1 'polypeptide(L)'
;VTSAAGGSSATFGTPVLSQVQYPGAVSYFEQRRVFAGTTLQPQTLWMTRTGTESDMSYHIPLQDSDRISFTVAAREANTIRHLVPLTQLLALTSAAEWRISPVNSDVITPTTISVRPQAYVGANNVQPSIVNNTVVYCSARDGHVRELGYSWQASGFVTGDLSLRATHLFDNYDITDMCYSKAPQPLLWFISSTGSMLGLTYIPEQQVGAWHQHVTDGAFESCAAVAEGAEDRLYVVVKRTIGGVTKRYVERFASRQVTTIENCFFVDSGLTYNGNNATATTVTVTGSTYLPSDTLTITASSPIFQFPSTSTPPTDINDAIVMTDAAGNKYRLRIIGTTSTTVATARVDVTLPAALRNVATTVWAFARDTIGGLTHLEGKTVSILADGAVMPRVTVTGGQVTLQRASVIVHVGLPYDSDLETLPMAIQMEAFGQGRAKNVNEAFLRVYRSSGIFVGPDNDNLTEAKQRTTEPYGSPPGLKTDEIGVKLTPTWRQSGRIYVRQSDPLPLTIVGLTLEVAIGG
;
A
#
# COMPACT_ATOMS: atom_id res chain seq x y z
N VAL A 1 -52.54 25.32 12.14
CA VAL A 1 -52.75 26.18 13.32
C VAL A 1 -54.05 26.88 13.10
N THR A 2 -55.13 26.41 13.70
CA THR A 2 -56.41 27.13 13.74
C THR A 2 -56.37 28.09 14.94
N SER A 3 -56.38 29.39 14.69
CA SER A 3 -56.56 30.36 15.74
C SER A 3 -58.03 30.32 16.21
N ALA A 4 -58.26 29.94 17.46
CA ALA A 4 -59.57 30.16 18.09
C ALA A 4 -59.68 31.63 18.47
N ALA A 5 -60.72 32.28 17.96
CA ALA A 5 -61.07 33.61 18.40
C ALA A 5 -61.68 33.53 19.83
N GLY A 6 -60.90 33.99 20.79
CA GLY A 6 -61.27 34.03 22.20
C GLY A 6 -60.08 33.68 23.09
N GLY A 7 -59.48 34.67 23.63
CA GLY A 7 -58.40 34.81 24.58
C GLY A 7 -57.88 33.65 25.46
N SER A 8 -57.72 32.45 24.96
CA SER A 8 -57.02 31.36 25.62
C SER A 8 -55.65 31.16 25.00
N SER A 9 -54.60 31.33 25.79
CA SER A 9 -53.21 31.04 25.43
C SER A 9 -53.11 29.55 25.07
N ALA A 10 -52.78 29.24 23.81
CA ALA A 10 -52.40 27.90 23.42
C ALA A 10 -51.00 27.58 24.02
N THR A 11 -50.95 26.68 24.97
CA THR A 11 -49.71 26.13 25.48
C THR A 11 -49.21 25.09 24.47
N PHE A 12 -48.21 25.45 23.68
CA PHE A 12 -47.51 24.47 22.86
C PHE A 12 -46.64 23.63 23.80
N GLY A 13 -46.99 22.36 23.98
CA GLY A 13 -46.08 21.42 24.58
C GLY A 13 -44.74 21.45 23.81
N THR A 14 -43.62 21.40 24.50
CA THR A 14 -42.31 21.22 23.88
C THR A 14 -42.44 20.06 22.88
N PRO A 15 -42.13 20.25 21.61
CA PRO A 15 -42.11 19.13 20.67
C PRO A 15 -41.10 18.12 21.19
N VAL A 16 -41.59 16.99 21.68
CA VAL A 16 -40.72 15.84 21.98
C VAL A 16 -40.24 15.38 20.61
N LEU A 17 -39.04 15.79 20.23
CA LEU A 17 -38.28 15.16 19.14
C LEU A 17 -37.96 13.75 19.61
N SER A 18 -38.92 12.85 19.48
CA SER A 18 -38.89 11.54 20.11
C SER A 18 -37.78 10.64 19.54
N GLN A 19 -37.24 10.92 18.37
CA GLN A 19 -36.03 10.28 17.82
C GLN A 19 -35.49 11.10 16.63
N VAL A 20 -34.25 11.54 16.75
CA VAL A 20 -33.52 12.10 15.61
C VAL A 20 -33.13 10.93 14.71
N GLN A 21 -33.61 10.95 13.47
CA GLN A 21 -33.32 9.92 12.49
C GLN A 21 -32.29 10.47 11.52
N TYR A 22 -31.13 9.82 11.47
CA TYR A 22 -30.09 10.14 10.50
C TYR A 22 -30.08 9.09 9.39
N PRO A 23 -29.96 9.48 8.11
CA PRO A 23 -29.76 8.54 7.02
C PRO A 23 -28.39 7.85 7.15
N GLY A 24 -28.37 6.54 6.94
CA GLY A 24 -27.15 5.73 6.97
C GLY A 24 -26.33 5.83 5.67
N ALA A 25 -26.96 6.25 4.56
CA ALA A 25 -26.32 6.40 3.27
C ALA A 25 -26.64 7.76 2.65
N VAL A 26 -25.62 8.36 2.01
CA VAL A 26 -25.74 9.62 1.26
C VAL A 26 -24.94 9.55 -0.03
N SER A 27 -25.49 10.15 -1.10
CA SER A 27 -24.80 10.25 -2.39
C SER A 27 -25.36 11.43 -3.19
N TYR A 28 -24.79 11.66 -4.38
CA TYR A 28 -25.31 12.63 -5.36
C TYR A 28 -25.64 11.90 -6.65
N PHE A 29 -26.81 12.20 -7.21
CA PHE A 29 -27.22 11.63 -8.49
C PHE A 29 -28.16 12.61 -9.22
N GLU A 30 -27.92 12.85 -10.51
CA GLU A 30 -28.71 13.75 -11.37
C GLU A 30 -29.03 15.09 -10.69
N GLN A 31 -28.00 15.80 -10.20
CA GLN A 31 -28.11 17.11 -9.54
C GLN A 31 -28.97 17.11 -8.25
N ARG A 32 -29.20 15.95 -7.65
CA ARG A 32 -29.90 15.79 -6.38
C ARG A 32 -29.00 15.18 -5.34
N ARG A 33 -29.14 15.61 -4.10
CA ARG A 33 -28.56 14.88 -2.97
C ARG A 33 -29.54 13.76 -2.59
N VAL A 34 -29.02 12.57 -2.46
CA VAL A 34 -29.77 11.34 -2.17
C VAL A 34 -29.44 10.86 -0.77
N PHE A 35 -30.46 10.63 0.03
CA PHE A 35 -30.35 10.08 1.38
C PHE A 35 -31.11 8.76 1.44
N ALA A 36 -30.62 7.80 2.24
CA ALA A 36 -31.32 6.54 2.42
C ALA A 36 -31.04 5.87 3.76
N GLY A 37 -31.95 4.98 4.16
CA GLY A 37 -31.74 4.06 5.25
C GLY A 37 -31.64 4.72 6.62
N THR A 38 -32.75 5.18 7.19
CA THR A 38 -32.79 5.59 8.61
C THR A 38 -33.15 4.40 9.51
N THR A 39 -32.95 4.54 10.81
CA THR A 39 -33.30 3.49 11.79
C THR A 39 -34.81 3.12 11.76
N LEU A 40 -35.70 4.08 11.55
CA LEU A 40 -37.14 3.80 11.50
C LEU A 40 -37.67 3.54 10.09
N GLN A 41 -36.94 3.98 9.07
CA GLN A 41 -37.28 3.79 7.65
C GLN A 41 -36.07 3.22 6.88
N PRO A 42 -35.67 2.00 7.17
CA PRO A 42 -34.43 1.43 6.63
C PRO A 42 -34.46 1.21 5.12
N GLN A 43 -35.66 1.11 4.54
CA GLN A 43 -35.86 0.84 3.11
C GLN A 43 -36.23 2.09 2.32
N THR A 44 -36.23 3.26 2.95
CA THR A 44 -36.67 4.50 2.29
C THR A 44 -35.47 5.30 1.79
N LEU A 45 -35.68 5.87 0.59
CA LEU A 45 -34.75 6.75 -0.10
C LEU A 45 -35.42 8.10 -0.30
N TRP A 46 -34.67 9.17 -0.11
CA TRP A 46 -35.10 10.54 -0.34
C TRP A 46 -34.13 11.26 -1.24
N MET A 47 -34.63 12.00 -2.22
CA MET A 47 -33.84 12.90 -3.05
C MET A 47 -34.33 14.32 -2.90
N THR A 48 -33.41 15.27 -2.82
CA THR A 48 -33.73 16.71 -2.79
C THR A 48 -34.35 17.18 -4.10
N ARG A 49 -34.86 18.38 -4.11
CA ARG A 49 -35.22 19.06 -5.36
C ARG A 49 -33.98 19.19 -6.25
N THR A 50 -34.23 19.15 -7.57
CA THR A 50 -33.16 19.27 -8.57
C THR A 50 -32.34 20.56 -8.36
N GLY A 51 -31.04 20.46 -8.39
CA GLY A 51 -30.12 21.60 -8.22
C GLY A 51 -30.00 22.12 -6.79
N THR A 52 -30.53 21.38 -5.80
CA THR A 52 -30.45 21.78 -4.39
C THR A 52 -29.82 20.66 -3.54
N GLU A 53 -29.23 21.04 -2.41
CA GLU A 53 -28.62 20.09 -1.50
C GLU A 53 -29.45 19.75 -0.27
N SER A 54 -30.44 20.62 0.06
CA SER A 54 -31.22 20.50 1.31
C SER A 54 -32.71 20.75 1.15
N ASP A 55 -33.16 21.21 -0.03
CA ASP A 55 -34.57 21.51 -0.26
C ASP A 55 -35.36 20.21 -0.48
N MET A 56 -36.25 19.91 0.45
CA MET A 56 -37.15 18.74 0.44
C MET A 56 -38.63 19.14 0.23
N SER A 57 -38.85 20.32 -0.33
CA SER A 57 -40.22 20.79 -0.64
C SER A 57 -40.80 20.12 -1.90
N TYR A 58 -42.10 20.21 -2.09
CA TYR A 58 -42.82 19.72 -3.25
C TYR A 58 -44.05 20.57 -3.55
N HIS A 59 -44.50 20.54 -4.78
CA HIS A 59 -45.67 21.26 -5.25
C HIS A 59 -46.92 20.36 -5.31
N ILE A 60 -48.08 20.99 -5.35
CA ILE A 60 -49.33 20.33 -5.64
C ILE A 60 -50.02 21.12 -6.77
N PRO A 61 -50.08 20.57 -8.00
CA PRO A 61 -49.63 19.25 -8.45
C PRO A 61 -48.09 19.11 -8.48
N LEU A 62 -47.58 17.86 -8.42
CA LEU A 62 -46.14 17.53 -8.46
C LEU A 62 -45.49 18.05 -9.74
N GLN A 63 -44.29 18.61 -9.59
CA GLN A 63 -43.41 19.04 -10.67
C GLN A 63 -42.20 18.10 -10.78
N ASP A 64 -41.57 18.04 -11.96
CA ASP A 64 -40.42 17.18 -12.23
C ASP A 64 -39.22 17.53 -11.35
N SER A 65 -39.10 18.80 -10.95
CA SER A 65 -38.02 19.28 -10.08
C SER A 65 -38.24 18.97 -8.60
N ASP A 66 -39.41 18.50 -8.18
CA ASP A 66 -39.75 18.29 -6.77
C ASP A 66 -38.92 17.15 -6.13
N ARG A 67 -38.93 17.13 -4.80
CA ARG A 67 -38.33 16.04 -4.04
C ARG A 67 -38.90 14.68 -4.45
N ILE A 68 -38.07 13.65 -4.33
CA ILE A 68 -38.49 12.25 -4.48
C ILE A 68 -38.42 11.57 -3.12
N SER A 69 -39.47 10.83 -2.76
CA SER A 69 -39.45 9.94 -1.60
C SER A 69 -40.02 8.59 -2.04
N PHE A 70 -39.20 7.55 -1.85
CA PHE A 70 -39.54 6.22 -2.33
C PHE A 70 -39.14 5.16 -1.30
N THR A 71 -40.00 4.19 -1.06
CA THR A 71 -39.73 3.04 -0.20
C THR A 71 -39.55 1.79 -1.06
N VAL A 72 -38.41 1.12 -0.92
CA VAL A 72 -38.14 -0.12 -1.63
C VAL A 72 -39.03 -1.23 -1.09
N ALA A 73 -39.94 -1.72 -1.90
CA ALA A 73 -40.80 -2.85 -1.56
C ALA A 73 -40.03 -4.15 -1.74
N ALA A 74 -39.39 -4.64 -0.70
CA ALA A 74 -38.63 -5.88 -0.71
C ALA A 74 -39.42 -7.01 -0.06
N ARG A 75 -39.12 -8.25 -0.49
CA ARG A 75 -39.68 -9.48 0.10
C ARG A 75 -39.17 -9.73 1.52
N GLU A 76 -37.94 -9.29 1.78
CA GLU A 76 -37.27 -9.43 3.07
C GLU A 76 -37.01 -8.05 3.70
N ALA A 77 -36.87 -8.00 5.03
CA ALA A 77 -36.46 -6.78 5.71
C ALA A 77 -35.07 -6.35 5.27
N ASN A 78 -34.99 -5.23 4.58
CA ASN A 78 -33.77 -4.68 4.02
C ASN A 78 -33.39 -3.37 4.67
N THR A 79 -32.10 -3.12 4.83
CA THR A 79 -31.57 -1.79 5.17
C THR A 79 -30.72 -1.31 4.02
N ILE A 80 -31.00 -0.12 3.48
CA ILE A 80 -30.14 0.49 2.47
C ILE A 80 -28.84 0.91 3.17
N ARG A 81 -27.72 0.32 2.74
CA ARG A 81 -26.39 0.56 3.32
C ARG A 81 -25.56 1.51 2.48
N HIS A 82 -25.66 1.40 1.15
CA HIS A 82 -24.87 2.22 0.24
C HIS A 82 -25.70 2.69 -0.95
N LEU A 83 -25.35 3.88 -1.43
CA LEU A 83 -25.85 4.48 -2.67
C LEU A 83 -24.68 4.72 -3.60
N VAL A 84 -24.65 4.03 -4.73
CA VAL A 84 -23.53 4.08 -5.69
C VAL A 84 -24.02 4.69 -7.00
N PRO A 85 -23.58 5.92 -7.33
CA PRO A 85 -23.94 6.58 -8.58
C PRO A 85 -23.03 6.05 -9.72
N LEU A 86 -23.63 5.40 -10.69
CA LEU A 86 -23.07 5.09 -12.00
C LEU A 86 -23.89 5.82 -13.08
N THR A 87 -24.04 5.23 -14.26
CA THR A 87 -25.03 5.68 -15.25
C THR A 87 -26.47 5.58 -14.72
N GLN A 88 -26.69 4.72 -13.74
CA GLN A 88 -27.91 4.56 -12.97
C GLN A 88 -27.55 4.51 -11.49
N LEU A 89 -28.46 4.92 -10.63
CA LEU A 89 -28.20 4.85 -9.20
C LEU A 89 -28.42 3.41 -8.70
N LEU A 90 -27.44 2.87 -8.01
CA LEU A 90 -27.53 1.58 -7.35
C LEU A 90 -27.74 1.79 -5.86
N ALA A 91 -28.70 1.09 -5.28
CA ALA A 91 -28.88 0.99 -3.84
C ALA A 91 -28.50 -0.43 -3.39
N LEU A 92 -27.42 -0.53 -2.62
CA LEU A 92 -26.98 -1.78 -2.03
C LEU A 92 -27.60 -1.90 -0.65
N THR A 93 -28.36 -2.97 -0.44
CA THR A 93 -29.06 -3.23 0.81
C THR A 93 -28.46 -4.42 1.55
N SER A 94 -28.94 -4.68 2.75
CA SER A 94 -28.49 -5.82 3.55
C SER A 94 -28.84 -7.19 2.95
N ALA A 95 -29.72 -7.27 1.95
CA ALA A 95 -30.15 -8.56 1.38
C ALA A 95 -30.27 -8.55 -0.15
N ALA A 96 -30.13 -7.40 -0.82
CA ALA A 96 -30.28 -7.30 -2.28
C ALA A 96 -29.60 -6.04 -2.84
N GLU A 97 -29.35 -6.06 -4.14
CA GLU A 97 -28.85 -4.94 -4.95
C GLU A 97 -30.00 -4.42 -5.83
N TRP A 98 -30.24 -3.12 -5.79
CA TRP A 98 -31.34 -2.47 -6.48
C TRP A 98 -30.85 -1.45 -7.47
N ARG A 99 -31.45 -1.45 -8.65
CA ARG A 99 -31.26 -0.43 -9.67
C ARG A 99 -32.37 0.59 -9.59
N ILE A 100 -32.01 1.86 -9.54
CA ILE A 100 -32.89 3.01 -9.58
C ILE A 100 -32.63 3.75 -10.87
N SER A 101 -33.66 3.84 -11.73
CA SER A 101 -33.53 4.41 -13.06
C SER A 101 -34.85 5.06 -13.47
N PRO A 102 -34.85 6.00 -14.43
CA PRO A 102 -36.09 6.54 -14.99
C PRO A 102 -36.78 5.49 -15.88
N VAL A 103 -38.09 5.66 -16.08
CA VAL A 103 -38.91 4.91 -17.03
C VAL A 103 -39.43 5.86 -18.09
N ASN A 104 -39.16 5.54 -19.35
CA ASN A 104 -39.58 6.36 -20.51
C ASN A 104 -39.14 7.85 -20.41
N SER A 105 -38.03 8.10 -19.76
CA SER A 105 -37.44 9.43 -19.56
C SER A 105 -35.95 9.30 -19.45
N ASP A 106 -35.21 10.36 -19.78
CA ASP A 106 -33.76 10.43 -19.62
C ASP A 106 -33.32 10.83 -18.20
N VAL A 107 -34.28 11.35 -17.39
CA VAL A 107 -34.02 11.83 -16.03
C VAL A 107 -35.02 11.26 -15.02
N ILE A 108 -34.57 11.11 -13.77
CA ILE A 108 -35.44 10.68 -12.66
C ILE A 108 -36.28 11.84 -12.16
N THR A 109 -37.59 11.67 -12.22
CA THR A 109 -38.60 12.58 -11.66
C THR A 109 -39.49 11.86 -10.64
N PRO A 110 -40.30 12.56 -9.84
CA PRO A 110 -41.22 11.92 -8.90
C PRO A 110 -42.20 10.93 -9.55
N THR A 111 -42.45 11.07 -10.86
CA THR A 111 -43.43 10.25 -11.61
C THR A 111 -42.78 9.20 -12.50
N THR A 112 -41.46 9.31 -12.80
CA THR A 112 -40.76 8.40 -13.73
C THR A 112 -39.80 7.42 -13.04
N ILE A 113 -39.65 7.50 -11.73
CA ILE A 113 -38.72 6.62 -10.98
C ILE A 113 -39.16 5.16 -11.03
N SER A 114 -38.21 4.26 -11.33
CA SER A 114 -38.35 2.81 -11.26
C SER A 114 -37.25 2.21 -10.40
N VAL A 115 -37.65 1.32 -9.50
CA VAL A 115 -36.72 0.60 -8.61
C VAL A 115 -36.90 -0.89 -8.82
N ARG A 116 -35.85 -1.56 -9.26
CA ARG A 116 -35.89 -2.98 -9.61
C ARG A 116 -34.72 -3.74 -8.96
N PRO A 117 -34.98 -4.93 -8.36
CA PRO A 117 -33.90 -5.78 -7.86
C PRO A 117 -33.05 -6.29 -9.02
N GLN A 118 -31.75 -6.42 -8.79
CA GLN A 118 -30.78 -6.94 -9.74
C GLN A 118 -30.20 -8.28 -9.25
N ALA A 119 -29.87 -8.35 -7.96
CA ALA A 119 -29.37 -9.56 -7.31
C ALA A 119 -29.84 -9.61 -5.85
N TYR A 120 -29.71 -10.79 -5.22
CA TYR A 120 -30.15 -11.05 -3.85
C TYR A 120 -29.01 -11.54 -2.97
N VAL A 121 -27.88 -10.87 -3.02
CA VAL A 121 -26.70 -11.17 -2.18
C VAL A 121 -26.65 -10.23 -0.97
N GLY A 122 -26.86 -8.96 -1.21
CA GLY A 122 -26.71 -7.89 -0.23
C GLY A 122 -25.27 -7.47 0.02
N ALA A 123 -25.07 -6.28 0.53
CA ALA A 123 -23.78 -5.70 0.87
C ALA A 123 -23.61 -5.55 2.39
N ASN A 124 -22.37 -5.64 2.89
CA ASN A 124 -22.02 -5.30 4.26
C ASN A 124 -21.91 -3.78 4.46
N ASN A 125 -21.33 -3.31 5.57
CA ASN A 125 -21.21 -1.86 5.87
C ASN A 125 -19.93 -1.22 5.30
N VAL A 126 -19.06 -1.99 4.64
CA VAL A 126 -17.84 -1.46 4.01
C VAL A 126 -18.22 -0.65 2.77
N GLN A 127 -17.66 0.55 2.66
CA GLN A 127 -17.94 1.45 1.54
C GLN A 127 -17.52 0.82 0.21
N PRO A 128 -18.44 0.62 -0.76
CA PRO A 128 -18.10 0.08 -2.08
C PRO A 128 -17.15 0.99 -2.85
N SER A 129 -16.32 0.37 -3.69
CA SER A 129 -15.43 1.08 -4.62
C SER A 129 -15.92 0.96 -6.06
N ILE A 130 -15.78 2.06 -6.81
CA ILE A 130 -16.10 2.08 -8.24
C ILE A 130 -14.79 1.90 -9.01
N VAL A 131 -14.72 0.84 -9.80
CA VAL A 131 -13.62 0.55 -10.72
C VAL A 131 -14.16 0.64 -12.13
N ASN A 132 -13.79 1.70 -12.85
CA ASN A 132 -14.35 2.04 -14.16
C ASN A 132 -15.88 2.10 -14.11
N ASN A 133 -16.59 1.15 -14.69
CA ASN A 133 -18.06 1.07 -14.69
C ASN A 133 -18.61 -0.12 -13.87
N THR A 134 -17.79 -0.69 -13.01
CA THR A 134 -18.12 -1.83 -12.13
C THR A 134 -18.03 -1.39 -10.67
N VAL A 135 -18.94 -1.83 -9.85
CA VAL A 135 -18.91 -1.64 -8.40
C VAL A 135 -18.31 -2.89 -7.76
N VAL A 136 -17.29 -2.70 -6.94
CA VAL A 136 -16.75 -3.75 -6.09
C VAL A 136 -17.24 -3.51 -4.67
N TYR A 137 -17.83 -4.53 -4.06
CA TYR A 137 -18.43 -4.46 -2.74
C TYR A 137 -18.23 -5.77 -1.97
N CYS A 138 -18.35 -5.70 -0.65
CA CYS A 138 -18.32 -6.89 0.21
C CYS A 138 -19.74 -7.38 0.47
N SER A 139 -19.96 -8.68 0.35
CA SER A 139 -21.28 -9.29 0.57
C SER A 139 -21.76 -9.14 2.01
N ALA A 140 -23.06 -9.17 2.20
CA ALA A 140 -23.70 -9.01 3.52
C ALA A 140 -23.40 -10.17 4.47
N ARG A 141 -23.13 -11.34 3.92
CA ARG A 141 -22.79 -12.60 4.61
C ARG A 141 -21.60 -13.21 3.90
N ASP A 142 -20.89 -14.12 4.54
CA ASP A 142 -19.74 -14.86 4.01
C ASP A 142 -18.41 -14.10 3.84
N GLY A 143 -18.37 -12.80 4.02
CA GLY A 143 -17.16 -11.99 3.91
C GLY A 143 -16.57 -11.86 2.49
N HIS A 144 -17.24 -12.43 1.48
CA HIS A 144 -16.74 -12.46 0.10
C HIS A 144 -16.79 -11.09 -0.58
N VAL A 145 -15.85 -10.85 -1.47
CA VAL A 145 -15.79 -9.67 -2.32
C VAL A 145 -16.45 -9.97 -3.65
N ARG A 146 -17.38 -9.10 -4.04
CA ARG A 146 -18.17 -9.25 -5.25
C ARG A 146 -18.04 -8.04 -6.16
N GLU A 147 -18.25 -8.28 -7.45
CA GLU A 147 -18.42 -7.24 -8.45
C GLU A 147 -19.88 -7.12 -8.85
N LEU A 148 -20.31 -5.93 -9.22
CA LEU A 148 -21.62 -5.65 -9.81
C LEU A 148 -21.40 -4.81 -11.07
N GLY A 149 -21.51 -5.42 -12.21
CA GLY A 149 -21.30 -4.82 -13.52
C GLY A 149 -22.55 -4.87 -14.38
N TYR A 150 -22.71 -3.89 -15.27
CA TYR A 150 -23.82 -3.90 -16.23
C TYR A 150 -23.55 -4.93 -17.33
N SER A 151 -24.49 -5.84 -17.51
CA SER A 151 -24.48 -6.82 -18.60
C SER A 151 -25.53 -6.46 -19.65
N TRP A 152 -25.07 -6.24 -20.85
CA TRP A 152 -25.97 -5.97 -21.97
C TRP A 152 -26.89 -7.17 -22.29
N GLN A 153 -26.38 -8.38 -22.16
CA GLN A 153 -27.13 -9.62 -22.42
C GLN A 153 -28.28 -9.79 -21.41
N ALA A 154 -28.05 -9.42 -20.15
CA ALA A 154 -29.05 -9.48 -19.10
C ALA A 154 -29.92 -8.22 -19.03
N SER A 155 -29.59 -7.16 -19.80
CA SER A 155 -30.22 -5.83 -19.73
C SER A 155 -30.30 -5.29 -18.29
N GLY A 156 -29.30 -5.60 -17.46
CA GLY A 156 -29.26 -5.28 -16.05
C GLY A 156 -27.88 -5.49 -15.43
N PHE A 157 -27.81 -5.25 -14.13
CA PHE A 157 -26.57 -5.49 -13.39
C PHE A 157 -26.49 -6.96 -12.95
N VAL A 158 -25.33 -7.54 -13.14
CA VAL A 158 -25.02 -8.94 -12.78
C VAL A 158 -23.88 -8.93 -11.75
N THR A 159 -24.01 -9.76 -10.73
CA THR A 159 -22.97 -9.92 -9.70
C THR A 159 -22.07 -11.11 -10.02
N GLY A 160 -20.76 -10.94 -9.82
CA GLY A 160 -19.74 -11.98 -9.87
C GLY A 160 -19.01 -12.09 -8.54
N ASP A 161 -18.52 -13.27 -8.20
CA ASP A 161 -17.70 -13.50 -7.01
C ASP A 161 -16.22 -13.44 -7.38
N LEU A 162 -15.51 -12.41 -6.88
CA LEU A 162 -14.08 -12.23 -7.11
C LEU A 162 -13.23 -13.09 -6.16
N SER A 163 -13.80 -13.54 -5.04
CA SER A 163 -13.11 -14.32 -4.00
C SER A 163 -13.03 -15.80 -4.33
N LEU A 164 -13.81 -16.28 -5.30
CA LEU A 164 -13.99 -17.71 -5.59
C LEU A 164 -12.68 -18.48 -5.83
N ARG A 165 -11.66 -17.81 -6.37
CA ARG A 165 -10.34 -18.43 -6.63
C ARG A 165 -9.39 -18.41 -5.44
N ALA A 166 -9.76 -17.73 -4.36
CA ALA A 166 -8.94 -17.54 -3.16
C ALA A 166 -9.79 -17.62 -1.89
N THR A 167 -10.74 -18.55 -1.82
CA THR A 167 -11.72 -18.70 -0.72
C THR A 167 -11.05 -18.80 0.64
N HIS A 168 -9.87 -19.42 0.71
CA HIS A 168 -9.08 -19.53 1.94
C HIS A 168 -8.71 -18.21 2.60
N LEU A 169 -8.76 -17.09 1.86
CA LEU A 169 -8.52 -15.74 2.40
C LEU A 169 -9.80 -15.10 2.98
N PHE A 170 -10.98 -15.66 2.68
CA PHE A 170 -12.28 -15.07 2.98
C PHE A 170 -13.14 -15.96 3.89
N ASP A 171 -13.05 -17.28 3.76
CA ASP A 171 -13.86 -18.21 4.53
C ASP A 171 -13.68 -18.01 6.04
N ASN A 172 -14.78 -17.73 6.74
CA ASN A 172 -14.86 -17.41 8.16
C ASN A 172 -14.24 -16.07 8.58
N TYR A 173 -13.96 -15.17 7.65
CA TYR A 173 -13.43 -13.84 7.92
C TYR A 173 -14.32 -12.76 7.29
N ASP A 174 -14.38 -11.62 7.95
CA ASP A 174 -15.08 -10.45 7.43
C ASP A 174 -14.07 -9.43 6.86
N ILE A 175 -14.48 -8.69 5.85
CA ILE A 175 -13.78 -7.49 5.41
C ILE A 175 -14.34 -6.32 6.20
N THR A 176 -13.45 -5.54 6.82
CA THR A 176 -13.79 -4.42 7.70
C THR A 176 -13.61 -3.05 7.05
N ASP A 177 -12.72 -2.96 6.05
CA ASP A 177 -12.47 -1.72 5.30
C ASP A 177 -11.95 -2.02 3.89
N MET A 178 -12.10 -1.07 2.97
CA MET A 178 -11.67 -1.20 1.57
C MET A 178 -11.33 0.16 0.98
N CYS A 179 -10.25 0.21 0.17
CA CYS A 179 -9.93 1.38 -0.64
C CYS A 179 -9.37 0.99 -2.02
N TYR A 180 -9.37 1.94 -2.96
CA TYR A 180 -8.97 1.72 -4.35
C TYR A 180 -7.85 2.67 -4.76
N SER A 181 -6.71 2.13 -5.18
CA SER A 181 -5.58 2.83 -5.82
C SER A 181 -5.67 2.65 -7.33
N LYS A 182 -5.74 3.75 -8.08
CA LYS A 182 -5.86 3.75 -9.56
C LYS A 182 -4.51 3.69 -10.25
N ALA A 183 -3.55 4.42 -9.71
CA ALA A 183 -2.23 4.61 -10.33
C ALA A 183 -1.09 4.12 -9.41
N PRO A 184 0.00 3.53 -9.97
CA PRO A 184 0.25 3.24 -11.39
C PRO A 184 -0.47 1.98 -11.91
N GLN A 185 -0.97 1.14 -11.03
CA GLN A 185 -1.77 -0.04 -11.38
C GLN A 185 -3.05 -0.06 -10.55
N PRO A 186 -4.18 -0.52 -11.13
CA PRO A 186 -5.44 -0.61 -10.41
C PRO A 186 -5.38 -1.72 -9.34
N LEU A 187 -5.38 -1.31 -8.08
CA LEU A 187 -5.32 -2.18 -6.91
C LEU A 187 -6.42 -1.85 -5.93
N LEU A 188 -7.22 -2.84 -5.60
CA LEU A 188 -8.15 -2.77 -4.48
C LEU A 188 -7.49 -3.34 -3.24
N TRP A 189 -7.63 -2.66 -2.12
CA TRP A 189 -7.08 -3.05 -0.84
C TRP A 189 -8.22 -3.33 0.13
N PHE A 190 -8.09 -4.39 0.90
CA PHE A 190 -9.11 -4.85 1.84
C PHE A 190 -8.47 -5.17 3.18
N ILE A 191 -9.09 -4.74 4.25
CA ILE A 191 -8.67 -5.09 5.61
C ILE A 191 -9.53 -6.25 6.11
N SER A 192 -8.89 -7.38 6.44
CA SER A 192 -9.56 -8.53 7.00
C SER A 192 -9.74 -8.39 8.51
N SER A 193 -10.78 -8.99 9.06
CA SER A 193 -11.02 -9.08 10.51
C SER A 193 -9.90 -9.81 11.27
N THR A 194 -9.05 -10.56 10.56
CA THR A 194 -7.82 -11.15 11.11
C THR A 194 -6.71 -10.14 11.40
N GLY A 195 -6.83 -8.91 10.89
CA GLY A 195 -5.77 -7.90 10.92
C GLY A 195 -4.76 -8.03 9.78
N SER A 196 -4.95 -8.95 8.84
CA SER A 196 -4.21 -8.98 7.58
C SER A 196 -4.82 -8.02 6.56
N MET A 197 -4.02 -7.61 5.58
CA MET A 197 -4.47 -6.82 4.44
C MET A 197 -4.41 -7.67 3.18
N LEU A 198 -5.48 -7.66 2.40
CA LEU A 198 -5.56 -8.33 1.11
C LEU A 198 -5.47 -7.29 0.00
N GLY A 199 -4.81 -7.64 -1.08
CA GLY A 199 -4.78 -6.83 -2.28
C GLY A 199 -5.33 -7.60 -3.47
N LEU A 200 -6.08 -6.91 -4.34
CA LEU A 200 -6.59 -7.44 -5.59
C LEU A 200 -6.14 -6.56 -6.74
N THR A 201 -5.30 -7.10 -7.61
CA THR A 201 -5.11 -6.50 -8.93
C THR A 201 -6.35 -6.79 -9.76
N TYR A 202 -7.08 -5.75 -10.18
CA TYR A 202 -8.36 -5.94 -10.85
C TYR A 202 -8.46 -5.08 -12.10
N ILE A 203 -8.43 -5.75 -13.27
CA ILE A 203 -8.54 -5.14 -14.60
C ILE A 203 -9.60 -5.93 -15.36
N PRO A 204 -10.89 -5.60 -15.18
CA PRO A 204 -12.00 -6.38 -15.75
C PRO A 204 -11.98 -6.45 -17.27
N GLU A 205 -11.52 -5.40 -17.96
CA GLU A 205 -11.45 -5.35 -19.42
C GLU A 205 -10.45 -6.37 -19.99
N GLN A 206 -9.44 -6.74 -19.22
CA GLN A 206 -8.43 -7.73 -19.60
C GLN A 206 -8.64 -9.07 -18.90
N GLN A 207 -9.71 -9.23 -18.14
CA GLN A 207 -10.00 -10.41 -17.32
C GLN A 207 -8.87 -10.79 -16.35
N VAL A 208 -8.14 -9.78 -15.87
CA VAL A 208 -7.07 -9.95 -14.88
C VAL A 208 -7.65 -9.73 -13.49
N GLY A 209 -7.52 -10.74 -12.65
CA GLY A 209 -7.83 -10.69 -11.23
C GLY A 209 -6.86 -11.57 -10.46
N ALA A 210 -6.04 -10.98 -9.59
CA ALA A 210 -5.07 -11.70 -8.79
C ALA A 210 -5.06 -11.19 -7.35
N TRP A 211 -5.27 -12.13 -6.41
CA TRP A 211 -5.23 -11.86 -4.98
C TRP A 211 -3.83 -12.04 -4.42
N HIS A 212 -3.48 -11.19 -3.46
CA HIS A 212 -2.28 -11.31 -2.63
C HIS A 212 -2.58 -10.86 -1.20
N GLN A 213 -1.79 -11.35 -0.26
CA GLN A 213 -1.95 -11.08 1.17
C GLN A 213 -0.73 -10.36 1.72
N HIS A 214 -0.96 -9.42 2.63
CA HIS A 214 0.06 -8.74 3.41
C HIS A 214 -0.19 -8.95 4.90
N VAL A 215 0.89 -9.25 5.59
CA VAL A 215 0.91 -9.39 7.05
C VAL A 215 1.94 -8.44 7.64
N THR A 216 1.77 -8.05 8.89
CA THR A 216 2.68 -7.18 9.62
C THR A 216 2.84 -7.67 11.06
N ASP A 217 3.85 -7.20 11.77
CA ASP A 217 3.96 -7.37 13.23
C ASP A 217 2.95 -6.43 13.93
N GLY A 218 1.71 -6.85 13.94
CA GLY A 218 0.55 -6.09 14.40
C GLY A 218 -0.72 -6.48 13.66
N ALA A 219 -1.64 -5.53 13.52
CA ALA A 219 -2.89 -5.71 12.77
C ALA A 219 -3.25 -4.44 12.01
N PHE A 220 -3.58 -4.57 10.73
CA PHE A 220 -4.18 -3.51 9.95
C PHE A 220 -5.63 -3.28 10.42
N GLU A 221 -6.03 -2.03 10.62
CA GLU A 221 -7.38 -1.66 11.09
C GLU A 221 -8.18 -0.85 10.06
N SER A 222 -7.53 -0.04 9.23
CA SER A 222 -8.17 0.70 8.14
C SER A 222 -7.19 1.07 7.04
N CYS A 223 -7.71 1.43 5.86
CA CYS A 223 -6.91 1.84 4.71
C CYS A 223 -7.54 3.02 3.95
N ALA A 224 -6.70 3.82 3.31
CA ALA A 224 -7.11 4.89 2.42
C ALA A 224 -6.08 5.08 1.30
N ALA A 225 -6.55 5.27 0.07
CA ALA A 225 -5.70 5.61 -1.06
C ALA A 225 -5.78 7.12 -1.32
N VAL A 226 -4.63 7.78 -1.39
CA VAL A 226 -4.50 9.23 -1.57
C VAL A 226 -3.63 9.53 -2.77
N ALA A 227 -4.09 10.37 -3.69
CA ALA A 227 -3.32 10.79 -4.86
C ALA A 227 -2.16 11.69 -4.43
N GLU A 228 -0.92 11.25 -4.68
CA GLU A 228 0.30 12.00 -4.43
C GLU A 228 1.18 12.04 -5.68
N GLY A 229 1.21 13.17 -6.35
CA GLY A 229 1.95 13.31 -7.61
C GLY A 229 1.40 12.40 -8.71
N ALA A 230 2.22 11.45 -9.18
CA ALA A 230 1.85 10.51 -10.25
C ALA A 230 1.34 9.16 -9.74
N GLU A 231 1.22 8.96 -8.44
CA GLU A 231 0.83 7.71 -7.82
C GLU A 231 -0.27 7.91 -6.77
N ASP A 232 -1.12 6.91 -6.61
CA ASP A 232 -1.98 6.79 -5.43
C ASP A 232 -1.22 6.06 -4.33
N ARG A 233 -0.99 6.76 -3.22
CA ARG A 233 -0.33 6.22 -2.04
C ARG A 233 -1.33 5.55 -1.13
N LEU A 234 -1.01 4.36 -0.69
CA LEU A 234 -1.78 3.65 0.32
C LEU A 234 -1.35 4.09 1.71
N TYR A 235 -2.29 4.58 2.50
CA TYR A 235 -2.18 4.83 3.93
C TYR A 235 -2.96 3.79 4.69
N VAL A 236 -2.39 3.31 5.77
CA VAL A 236 -3.03 2.30 6.64
C VAL A 236 -2.89 2.71 8.10
N VAL A 237 -3.89 2.37 8.90
CA VAL A 237 -3.77 2.41 10.35
C VAL A 237 -3.38 1.02 10.82
N VAL A 238 -2.25 0.94 11.51
CA VAL A 238 -1.71 -0.32 12.04
C VAL A 238 -1.70 -0.27 13.56
N LYS A 239 -2.29 -1.28 14.18
CA LYS A 239 -2.22 -1.52 15.63
C LYS A 239 -1.00 -2.37 15.93
N ARG A 240 -0.06 -1.85 16.74
CA ARG A 240 1.17 -2.54 17.14
C ARG A 240 1.29 -2.61 18.66
N THR A 241 1.93 -3.64 19.17
CA THR A 241 2.28 -3.75 20.60
C THR A 241 3.76 -3.46 20.79
N ILE A 242 4.09 -2.36 21.45
CA ILE A 242 5.45 -1.89 21.68
C ILE A 242 5.67 -1.73 23.17
N GLY A 243 6.66 -2.47 23.71
CA GLY A 243 6.93 -2.47 25.14
C GLY A 243 5.72 -2.91 25.99
N GLY A 244 4.89 -3.82 25.47
CA GLY A 244 3.67 -4.27 26.15
C GLY A 244 2.47 -3.32 26.04
N VAL A 245 2.62 -2.18 25.36
CA VAL A 245 1.55 -1.17 25.18
C VAL A 245 1.04 -1.18 23.74
N THR A 246 -0.27 -1.24 23.60
CA THR A 246 -0.92 -1.13 22.28
C THR A 246 -0.90 0.32 21.80
N LYS A 247 -0.35 0.54 20.62
CA LYS A 247 -0.30 1.84 19.93
C LYS A 247 -0.84 1.70 18.51
N ARG A 248 -1.35 2.79 17.95
CA ARG A 248 -1.79 2.88 16.56
C ARG A 248 -0.90 3.85 15.81
N TYR A 249 -0.47 3.43 14.63
CA TYR A 249 0.34 4.24 13.72
C TYR A 249 -0.39 4.42 12.41
N VAL A 250 -0.30 5.61 11.85
CA VAL A 250 -0.62 5.85 10.45
C VAL A 250 0.65 5.60 9.66
N GLU A 251 0.64 4.55 8.86
CA GLU A 251 1.78 4.15 8.04
C GLU A 251 1.46 4.38 6.57
N ARG A 252 2.46 4.82 5.80
CA ARG A 252 2.33 5.09 4.37
C ARG A 252 3.17 4.10 3.58
N PHE A 253 2.57 3.43 2.62
CA PHE A 253 3.30 2.54 1.72
C PHE A 253 4.28 3.33 0.85
N ALA A 254 5.49 2.78 0.69
CA ALA A 254 6.52 3.34 -0.17
C ALA A 254 6.12 3.20 -1.65
N SER A 255 6.81 3.99 -2.51
CA SER A 255 6.65 3.85 -3.96
C SER A 255 7.10 2.48 -4.45
N ARG A 256 6.32 1.91 -5.35
CA ARG A 256 6.73 0.72 -6.09
C ARG A 256 7.55 1.09 -7.35
N GLN A 257 7.57 2.36 -7.72
CA GLN A 257 8.40 2.88 -8.82
C GLN A 257 9.78 3.25 -8.29
N VAL A 258 10.67 2.28 -8.28
CA VAL A 258 12.04 2.46 -7.80
C VAL A 258 12.94 2.84 -8.98
N THR A 259 13.70 3.95 -8.86
CA THR A 259 14.62 4.42 -9.89
C THR A 259 16.05 3.90 -9.68
N THR A 260 16.52 3.88 -8.44
CA THR A 260 17.86 3.43 -8.06
C THR A 260 17.79 2.46 -6.89
N ILE A 261 18.80 1.61 -6.74
CA ILE A 261 18.82 0.62 -5.67
C ILE A 261 18.87 1.25 -4.28
N GLU A 262 19.49 2.42 -4.15
CA GLU A 262 19.61 3.13 -2.88
C GLU A 262 18.26 3.64 -2.35
N ASN A 263 17.27 3.80 -3.25
CA ASN A 263 15.92 4.27 -2.90
C ASN A 263 14.91 3.12 -2.70
N CYS A 264 15.37 1.87 -2.70
CA CYS A 264 14.53 0.71 -2.46
C CYS A 264 14.08 0.64 -1.00
N PHE A 265 12.79 0.84 -0.74
CA PHE A 265 12.22 0.77 0.60
C PHE A 265 11.32 -0.47 0.72
N PHE A 266 11.93 -1.62 1.02
CA PHE A 266 11.26 -2.91 1.18
C PHE A 266 11.43 -3.44 2.60
N VAL A 267 10.98 -2.64 3.57
CA VAL A 267 10.93 -2.97 5.00
C VAL A 267 9.58 -2.59 5.57
N ASP A 268 9.11 -3.29 6.61
CA ASP A 268 7.86 -2.97 7.29
C ASP A 268 8.13 -2.06 8.50
N SER A 269 7.18 -1.15 8.81
CA SER A 269 7.29 -0.19 9.93
C SER A 269 8.63 0.58 9.94
N GLY A 270 9.17 0.85 8.76
CA GLY A 270 10.53 1.36 8.62
C GLY A 270 10.65 2.87 8.59
N LEU A 271 11.89 3.33 8.76
CA LEU A 271 12.29 4.72 8.60
C LEU A 271 13.47 4.83 7.63
N THR A 272 13.60 6.01 7.02
CA THR A 272 14.71 6.35 6.13
C THR A 272 15.55 7.45 6.75
N TYR A 273 16.86 7.19 6.87
CA TYR A 273 17.85 8.23 7.01
C TYR A 273 18.31 8.68 5.63
N ASN A 274 18.26 9.97 5.35
CA ASN A 274 18.77 10.57 4.12
C ASN A 274 19.75 11.69 4.49
N GLY A 275 21.01 11.42 4.34
CA GLY A 275 22.10 12.35 4.65
C GLY A 275 22.45 13.31 3.53
N ASN A 276 21.78 13.29 2.38
CA ASN A 276 22.04 14.24 1.31
C ASN A 276 21.74 15.67 1.78
N ASN A 277 22.68 16.59 1.51
CA ASN A 277 22.48 17.98 1.85
C ASN A 277 21.31 18.58 1.02
N ALA A 278 20.26 18.99 1.71
CA ALA A 278 19.10 19.65 1.14
C ALA A 278 19.06 21.16 1.47
N THR A 279 20.17 21.70 2.03
CA THR A 279 20.27 23.09 2.48
C THR A 279 21.29 23.86 1.65
N ALA A 280 21.40 25.17 1.90
CA ALA A 280 22.47 26.01 1.33
C ALA A 280 23.81 25.86 2.06
N THR A 281 23.92 24.96 3.05
CA THR A 281 25.17 24.75 3.80
C THR A 281 26.26 24.22 2.88
N THR A 282 27.39 24.91 2.87
CA THR A 282 28.57 24.49 2.11
C THR A 282 29.58 23.80 3.02
N VAL A 283 30.35 22.88 2.46
CA VAL A 283 31.54 22.34 3.08
C VAL A 283 32.77 22.66 2.24
N THR A 284 33.87 22.98 2.91
CA THR A 284 35.18 23.24 2.32
C THR A 284 36.19 22.28 2.95
N VAL A 285 36.98 21.63 2.12
CA VAL A 285 38.05 20.70 2.58
C VAL A 285 39.41 21.31 2.35
N THR A 286 40.19 21.43 3.40
CA THR A 286 41.54 21.98 3.38
C THR A 286 42.56 20.96 3.89
N GLY A 287 43.76 20.98 3.33
CA GLY A 287 44.84 20.07 3.68
C GLY A 287 46.11 20.34 2.91
N SER A 288 47.16 19.56 3.13
CA SER A 288 48.48 19.74 2.47
C SER A 288 48.61 18.94 1.16
N THR A 289 48.38 17.63 1.16
CA THR A 289 48.57 16.77 -0.02
C THR A 289 47.30 16.09 -0.51
N TYR A 290 46.22 16.05 0.31
CA TYR A 290 44.92 15.44 0.01
C TYR A 290 44.99 13.92 -0.33
N LEU A 291 46.00 13.23 0.19
CA LEU A 291 46.22 11.79 0.05
C LEU A 291 45.49 11.01 1.16
N PRO A 292 45.22 9.72 1.00
CA PRO A 292 44.54 8.89 2.01
C PRO A 292 45.22 8.88 3.40
N SER A 293 46.52 9.10 3.47
CA SER A 293 47.25 9.20 4.75
C SER A 293 47.09 10.50 5.49
N ASP A 294 46.61 11.55 4.80
CA ASP A 294 46.56 12.91 5.36
C ASP A 294 45.36 13.12 6.26
N THR A 295 45.60 14.00 7.25
CA THR A 295 44.50 14.59 8.03
C THR A 295 44.04 15.86 7.32
N LEU A 296 42.81 15.86 6.89
CA LEU A 296 42.14 16.99 6.23
C LEU A 296 41.24 17.70 7.21
N THR A 297 41.05 18.99 7.02
CA THR A 297 40.07 19.77 7.79
C THR A 297 38.83 20.03 6.93
N ILE A 298 37.66 19.70 7.47
CA ILE A 298 36.35 20.02 6.88
C ILE A 298 35.79 21.20 7.62
N THR A 299 35.47 22.29 6.91
CA THR A 299 34.81 23.45 7.46
C THR A 299 33.44 23.63 6.81
N ALA A 300 32.38 23.65 7.61
CA ALA A 300 31.01 23.86 7.17
C ALA A 300 30.59 25.31 7.43
N SER A 301 29.75 25.87 6.52
CA SER A 301 29.22 27.24 6.67
C SER A 301 28.14 27.37 7.76
N SER A 302 27.58 26.24 8.23
CA SER A 302 26.59 26.16 9.29
C SER A 302 26.90 24.97 10.22
N PRO A 303 26.40 24.93 11.44
CA PRO A 303 26.58 23.80 12.36
C PRO A 303 26.00 22.51 11.79
N ILE A 304 26.87 21.50 11.55
CA ILE A 304 26.50 20.16 11.07
C ILE A 304 27.12 19.05 11.93
N PHE A 305 28.18 19.35 12.67
CA PHE A 305 28.89 18.37 13.49
C PHE A 305 28.42 18.42 14.94
N GLN A 306 28.40 17.24 15.58
CA GLN A 306 28.23 17.14 17.02
C GLN A 306 29.59 17.37 17.69
N PHE A 307 29.66 18.41 18.51
CA PHE A 307 30.86 18.72 19.29
C PHE A 307 30.57 18.34 20.75
N PRO A 308 31.48 17.63 21.43
CA PRO A 308 31.22 17.21 22.79
C PRO A 308 31.05 18.42 23.73
N SER A 309 29.86 18.58 24.27
CA SER A 309 29.74 19.23 25.58
C SER A 309 30.24 18.22 26.62
N THR A 310 30.72 18.68 27.73
CA THR A 310 31.49 18.00 28.78
C THR A 310 30.96 16.65 29.31
N SER A 311 29.92 16.06 28.76
CA SER A 311 29.25 14.87 29.27
C SER A 311 28.94 13.75 28.25
N THR A 312 29.26 13.89 26.95
CA THR A 312 28.95 12.85 25.94
C THR A 312 30.10 12.74 24.95
N PRO A 313 30.61 11.52 24.64
CA PRO A 313 31.61 11.38 23.60
C PRO A 313 31.05 11.86 22.25
N PRO A 314 31.90 12.42 21.36
CA PRO A 314 31.47 12.88 20.05
C PRO A 314 30.92 11.71 19.26
N THR A 315 29.67 11.84 18.81
CA THR A 315 28.96 10.78 18.12
C THR A 315 29.23 10.73 16.62
N ASP A 316 29.97 11.72 16.07
CA ASP A 316 30.30 11.79 14.63
C ASP A 316 31.65 11.11 14.27
N ILE A 317 32.38 10.54 15.23
CA ILE A 317 33.61 9.76 14.93
C ILE A 317 33.23 8.47 14.24
N ASN A 318 33.89 8.16 13.11
CA ASN A 318 33.63 7.12 12.13
C ASN A 318 32.48 7.43 11.14
N ASP A 319 31.68 8.43 11.35
CA ASP A 319 30.83 9.02 10.33
C ASP A 319 31.66 9.59 9.18
N ALA A 320 31.04 9.98 8.07
CA ALA A 320 31.77 10.56 6.95
C ALA A 320 30.99 11.69 6.25
N ILE A 321 31.72 12.66 5.74
CA ILE A 321 31.21 13.55 4.69
C ILE A 321 31.53 12.92 3.34
N VAL A 322 30.53 12.77 2.49
CA VAL A 322 30.66 12.29 1.11
C VAL A 322 30.50 13.45 0.17
N MET A 323 31.57 13.81 -0.55
CA MET A 323 31.54 14.85 -1.57
C MET A 323 31.41 14.23 -2.95
N THR A 324 30.70 14.87 -3.83
CA THR A 324 30.48 14.40 -5.21
C THR A 324 31.08 15.41 -6.19
N ASP A 325 31.89 14.94 -7.13
CA ASP A 325 32.43 15.78 -8.20
C ASP A 325 31.41 15.99 -9.36
N ALA A 326 31.78 16.82 -10.32
CA ALA A 326 30.91 17.11 -11.47
C ALA A 326 30.66 15.90 -12.40
N ALA A 327 31.49 14.86 -12.28
CA ALA A 327 31.32 13.59 -13.01
C ALA A 327 30.47 12.57 -12.24
N GLY A 328 30.03 12.91 -11.04
CA GLY A 328 29.24 12.03 -10.18
C GLY A 328 30.06 11.07 -9.30
N ASN A 329 31.39 11.19 -9.30
CA ASN A 329 32.22 10.34 -8.44
C ASN A 329 32.12 10.81 -6.98
N LYS A 330 31.99 9.83 -6.08
CA LYS A 330 31.83 10.06 -4.64
C LYS A 330 33.16 9.89 -3.91
N TYR A 331 33.52 10.87 -3.11
CA TYR A 331 34.74 10.89 -2.29
C TYR A 331 34.35 10.94 -0.81
N ARG A 332 34.79 9.94 -0.07
CA ARG A 332 34.40 9.74 1.31
C ARG A 332 35.49 10.27 2.24
N LEU A 333 35.13 11.18 3.11
CA LEU A 333 36.00 11.77 4.14
C LEU A 333 35.51 11.27 5.50
N ARG A 334 36.18 10.26 6.05
CA ARG A 334 35.85 9.68 7.36
C ARG A 334 36.28 10.64 8.48
N ILE A 335 35.35 11.01 9.33
CA ILE A 335 35.58 11.90 10.46
C ILE A 335 36.39 11.15 11.53
N ILE A 336 37.50 11.75 11.95
CA ILE A 336 38.40 11.24 13.01
C ILE A 336 38.38 12.11 14.25
N GLY A 337 37.77 13.29 14.18
CA GLY A 337 37.60 14.21 15.29
C GLY A 337 36.76 15.41 14.89
N THR A 338 36.15 16.07 15.88
CA THR A 338 35.43 17.33 15.72
C THR A 338 36.02 18.37 16.64
N THR A 339 36.28 19.57 16.12
CA THR A 339 36.85 20.69 16.88
C THR A 339 35.79 21.76 17.23
N SER A 340 34.70 21.80 16.46
CA SER A 340 33.53 22.64 16.73
C SER A 340 32.31 22.07 16.01
N THR A 341 31.17 22.69 16.16
CA THR A 341 29.95 22.32 15.43
C THR A 341 30.05 22.58 13.92
N THR A 342 31.06 23.31 13.46
CA THR A 342 31.30 23.65 12.06
C THR A 342 32.62 23.11 11.52
N VAL A 343 33.51 22.56 12.38
CA VAL A 343 34.85 22.11 11.96
C VAL A 343 35.10 20.70 12.43
N ALA A 344 35.48 19.81 11.50
CA ALA A 344 35.89 18.46 11.77
C ALA A 344 37.24 18.15 11.10
N THR A 345 37.95 17.16 11.65
CA THR A 345 39.11 16.55 11.02
C THR A 345 38.74 15.20 10.43
N ALA A 346 39.21 14.91 9.23
CA ALA A 346 38.84 13.71 8.51
C ALA A 346 40.01 13.12 7.72
N ARG A 347 39.89 11.87 7.31
CA ARG A 347 40.74 11.21 6.34
C ARG A 347 39.95 10.79 5.11
N VAL A 348 40.51 10.95 3.94
CA VAL A 348 39.91 10.52 2.68
C VAL A 348 40.35 9.09 2.33
N ASP A 349 39.42 8.29 1.78
CA ASP A 349 39.75 6.91 1.38
C ASP A 349 40.51 6.86 0.04
N VAL A 350 40.30 7.85 -0.83
CA VAL A 350 40.92 8.02 -2.15
C VAL A 350 41.39 9.45 -2.30
N THR A 351 42.50 9.71 -2.97
CA THR A 351 43.01 11.09 -3.20
C THR A 351 41.91 12.03 -3.69
N LEU A 352 41.69 13.14 -2.96
CA LEU A 352 40.66 14.12 -3.30
C LEU A 352 41.07 14.88 -4.58
N PRO A 353 40.21 14.96 -5.61
CA PRO A 353 40.54 15.67 -6.86
C PRO A 353 40.66 17.17 -6.64
N ALA A 354 41.46 17.84 -7.48
CA ALA A 354 41.72 19.28 -7.35
C ALA A 354 40.48 20.15 -7.36
N ALA A 355 39.45 19.73 -8.07
CA ALA A 355 38.16 20.44 -8.14
C ALA A 355 37.40 20.53 -6.80
N LEU A 356 37.70 19.65 -5.84
CA LEU A 356 37.06 19.63 -4.53
C LEU A 356 37.97 20.16 -3.41
N ARG A 357 39.18 20.62 -3.71
CA ARG A 357 40.16 21.13 -2.74
C ARG A 357 39.99 22.62 -2.54
N ASN A 358 39.86 23.08 -1.32
CA ASN A 358 39.70 24.50 -0.96
C ASN A 358 38.50 25.19 -1.64
N VAL A 359 37.51 24.43 -2.11
CA VAL A 359 36.31 24.94 -2.77
C VAL A 359 35.11 24.65 -1.89
N ALA A 360 34.32 25.70 -1.62
CA ALA A 360 33.04 25.56 -0.93
C ALA A 360 32.00 24.91 -1.87
N THR A 361 31.42 23.79 -1.47
CA THR A 361 30.41 23.09 -2.27
C THR A 361 29.17 22.77 -1.43
N THR A 362 28.00 22.82 -2.05
CA THR A 362 26.74 22.34 -1.49
C THR A 362 26.46 20.89 -1.88
N VAL A 363 27.25 20.30 -2.79
CA VAL A 363 27.08 18.93 -3.28
C VAL A 363 27.85 17.96 -2.38
N TRP A 364 27.24 17.68 -1.23
CA TRP A 364 27.78 16.77 -0.24
C TRP A 364 26.66 16.04 0.52
N ALA A 365 27.01 14.96 1.20
CA ALA A 365 26.11 14.20 2.04
C ALA A 365 26.79 13.81 3.35
N PHE A 366 26.00 13.65 4.41
CA PHE A 366 26.46 13.14 5.70
C PHE A 366 26.18 11.63 5.76
N ALA A 367 27.20 10.82 5.80
CA ALA A 367 27.08 9.39 6.01
C ALA A 367 27.19 9.09 7.51
N ARG A 368 26.24 8.36 8.07
CA ARG A 368 26.22 7.98 9.50
C ARG A 368 26.38 6.48 9.67
N ASP A 369 27.08 6.08 10.72
CA ASP A 369 27.19 4.68 11.15
C ASP A 369 26.10 4.31 12.17
N THR A 370 25.57 5.28 12.90
CA THR A 370 24.51 5.09 13.89
C THR A 370 23.22 5.76 13.46
N ILE A 371 22.16 4.97 13.29
CA ILE A 371 20.85 5.42 12.85
C ILE A 371 19.88 5.32 14.03
N GLY A 372 19.37 6.48 14.47
CA GLY A 372 18.44 6.63 15.59
C GLY A 372 16.99 6.84 15.15
N GLY A 373 16.12 7.14 16.12
CA GLY A 373 14.69 7.37 15.89
C GLY A 373 13.85 6.09 15.84
N LEU A 374 14.43 4.94 16.16
CA LEU A 374 13.83 3.60 16.02
C LEU A 374 13.17 3.10 17.31
N THR A 375 12.71 4.00 18.19
CA THR A 375 12.10 3.63 19.49
C THR A 375 10.86 2.75 19.36
N HIS A 376 10.16 2.82 18.22
CA HIS A 376 9.01 1.97 17.91
C HIS A 376 9.42 0.53 17.54
N LEU A 377 10.70 0.29 17.26
CA LEU A 377 11.28 -1.02 16.92
C LEU A 377 12.20 -1.55 18.02
N GLU A 378 12.17 -0.97 19.23
CA GLU A 378 13.03 -1.39 20.34
C GLU A 378 12.93 -2.90 20.61
N GLY A 379 14.08 -3.57 20.69
CA GLY A 379 14.18 -5.02 20.90
C GLY A 379 13.84 -5.88 19.68
N LYS A 380 13.44 -5.28 18.55
CA LYS A 380 13.15 -6.01 17.30
C LYS A 380 14.41 -6.17 16.46
N THR A 381 14.51 -7.33 15.78
CA THR A 381 15.53 -7.55 14.76
C THR A 381 15.08 -6.93 13.45
N VAL A 382 15.87 -6.04 12.87
CA VAL A 382 15.52 -5.25 11.68
C VAL A 382 16.36 -5.61 10.47
N SER A 383 15.77 -5.46 9.28
CA SER A 383 16.46 -5.46 7.99
C SER A 383 16.93 -4.05 7.66
N ILE A 384 18.11 -3.97 7.03
CA ILE A 384 18.76 -2.70 6.71
C ILE A 384 19.24 -2.72 5.28
N LEU A 385 18.88 -1.69 4.51
CA LEU A 385 19.47 -1.36 3.22
C LEU A 385 20.23 -0.05 3.35
N ALA A 386 21.55 -0.09 3.17
CA ALA A 386 22.43 1.05 3.33
C ALA A 386 23.20 1.33 2.03
N ASP A 387 23.00 2.51 1.43
CA ASP A 387 23.52 2.90 0.11
C ASP A 387 23.30 1.80 -0.96
N GLY A 388 22.13 1.14 -0.94
CA GLY A 388 21.76 0.06 -1.84
C GLY A 388 22.35 -1.32 -1.50
N ALA A 389 23.13 -1.44 -0.45
CA ALA A 389 23.67 -2.72 0.02
C ALA A 389 22.83 -3.27 1.18
N VAL A 390 22.51 -4.55 1.10
CA VAL A 390 21.87 -5.29 2.20
C VAL A 390 22.90 -5.50 3.31
N MET A 391 22.55 -5.04 4.52
CA MET A 391 23.38 -5.22 5.71
C MET A 391 22.88 -6.40 6.54
N PRO A 392 23.75 -7.02 7.37
CA PRO A 392 23.29 -8.02 8.31
C PRO A 392 22.19 -7.47 9.21
N ARG A 393 21.19 -8.31 9.51
CA ARG A 393 20.12 -7.97 10.43
C ARG A 393 20.68 -7.76 11.84
N VAL A 394 20.24 -6.71 12.50
CA VAL A 394 20.64 -6.34 13.87
C VAL A 394 19.43 -6.06 14.74
N THR A 395 19.60 -6.16 16.05
CA THR A 395 18.53 -5.82 17.01
C THR A 395 18.64 -4.34 17.41
N VAL A 396 17.50 -3.64 17.37
CA VAL A 396 17.45 -2.23 17.84
C VAL A 396 17.64 -2.17 19.35
N THR A 397 18.54 -1.31 19.79
CA THR A 397 18.87 -1.11 21.21
C THR A 397 18.98 0.38 21.50
N GLY A 398 18.23 0.86 22.49
CA GLY A 398 18.18 2.29 22.82
C GLY A 398 17.59 3.15 21.70
N GLY A 399 16.69 2.58 20.89
CA GLY A 399 16.07 3.27 19.76
C GLY A 399 17.00 3.52 18.57
N GLN A 400 18.11 2.77 18.46
CA GLN A 400 19.09 2.95 17.39
C GLN A 400 19.73 1.64 16.94
N VAL A 401 20.37 1.67 15.78
CA VAL A 401 21.20 0.60 15.23
C VAL A 401 22.55 1.14 14.78
N THR A 402 23.61 0.34 14.90
CA THR A 402 24.94 0.69 14.42
C THR A 402 25.31 -0.15 13.20
N LEU A 403 25.70 0.52 12.13
CA LEU A 403 26.10 -0.07 10.87
C LEU A 403 27.59 -0.44 10.89
N GLN A 404 27.96 -1.42 10.11
CA GLN A 404 29.38 -1.76 9.90
C GLN A 404 30.15 -0.66 9.13
N ARG A 405 29.43 0.15 8.36
CA ARG A 405 29.97 1.27 7.59
C ARG A 405 28.95 2.41 7.58
N ALA A 406 29.42 3.61 7.89
CA ALA A 406 28.59 4.79 7.78
C ALA A 406 28.03 4.93 6.36
N SER A 407 26.74 5.25 6.20
CA SER A 407 26.04 5.31 4.91
C SER A 407 25.19 6.55 4.79
N VAL A 408 24.96 6.99 3.55
CA VAL A 408 24.24 8.23 3.22
C VAL A 408 22.74 8.02 3.21
N ILE A 409 22.28 6.96 2.56
CA ILE A 409 20.85 6.61 2.50
C ILE A 409 20.69 5.26 3.20
N VAL A 410 19.91 5.24 4.27
CA VAL A 410 19.68 4.01 5.05
C VAL A 410 18.21 3.82 5.30
N HIS A 411 17.70 2.68 4.87
CA HIS A 411 16.34 2.21 5.20
C HIS A 411 16.43 1.14 6.26
N VAL A 412 15.72 1.32 7.36
CA VAL A 412 15.70 0.38 8.50
C VAL A 412 14.25 0.07 8.85
N GLY A 413 13.90 -1.20 9.00
CA GLY A 413 12.56 -1.62 9.43
C GLY A 413 12.47 -3.12 9.66
N LEU A 414 11.28 -3.60 9.98
CA LEU A 414 11.04 -5.01 10.17
C LEU A 414 11.25 -5.79 8.87
N PRO A 415 11.90 -6.96 8.93
CA PRO A 415 11.97 -7.86 7.79
C PRO A 415 10.61 -8.45 7.47
N TYR A 416 10.35 -8.72 6.21
CA TYR A 416 9.28 -9.57 5.75
C TYR A 416 9.74 -10.42 4.57
N ASP A 417 9.08 -11.56 4.37
CA ASP A 417 9.31 -12.41 3.23
C ASP A 417 8.20 -12.20 2.20
N SER A 418 8.57 -12.09 0.92
CA SER A 418 7.63 -12.08 -0.19
C SER A 418 7.67 -13.41 -0.90
N ASP A 419 6.59 -14.16 -0.84
CA ASP A 419 6.50 -15.54 -1.28
C ASP A 419 5.58 -15.71 -2.48
N LEU A 420 6.01 -16.51 -3.45
CA LEU A 420 5.22 -16.98 -4.56
C LEU A 420 5.40 -18.50 -4.66
N GLU A 421 4.29 -19.24 -4.55
CA GLU A 421 4.26 -20.68 -4.81
C GLU A 421 3.41 -20.95 -6.05
N THR A 422 3.94 -21.72 -7.00
CA THR A 422 3.18 -22.09 -8.20
C THR A 422 2.11 -23.12 -7.84
N LEU A 423 1.07 -23.20 -8.66
CA LEU A 423 0.11 -24.30 -8.59
C LEU A 423 0.78 -25.63 -8.98
N PRO A 424 0.19 -26.79 -8.58
CA PRO A 424 0.65 -28.08 -9.05
C PRO A 424 0.65 -28.15 -10.57
N MET A 425 1.74 -28.66 -11.15
CA MET A 425 1.82 -28.80 -12.59
C MET A 425 0.84 -29.84 -13.11
N ALA A 426 -0.07 -29.41 -13.97
CA ALA A 426 -0.92 -30.28 -14.75
C ALA A 426 -0.28 -30.49 -16.14
N ILE A 427 0.38 -31.62 -16.34
CA ILE A 427 0.95 -31.99 -17.66
C ILE A 427 -0.07 -32.90 -18.33
N GLN A 428 -0.60 -32.45 -19.47
CA GLN A 428 -1.47 -33.29 -20.31
C GLN A 428 -0.57 -34.14 -21.21
N MET A 429 -0.45 -35.41 -20.89
CA MET A 429 0.15 -36.43 -21.75
C MET A 429 -0.90 -37.52 -22.05
N GLU A 430 -0.81 -38.13 -23.21
CA GLU A 430 -1.68 -39.25 -23.57
C GLU A 430 -1.59 -40.34 -22.49
N ALA A 431 -2.61 -40.53 -21.69
CA ALA A 431 -2.82 -41.53 -20.65
C ALA A 431 -2.31 -41.27 -19.22
N PHE A 432 -1.40 -40.30 -18.95
CA PHE A 432 -0.82 -40.15 -17.60
C PHE A 432 -0.51 -38.69 -17.27
N GLY A 433 -1.23 -38.02 -16.43
CA GLY A 433 -0.94 -36.61 -16.21
C GLY A 433 -0.52 -36.23 -14.79
N GLN A 434 -1.49 -36.20 -13.90
CA GLN A 434 -1.31 -35.49 -12.63
C GLN A 434 -0.65 -36.33 -11.53
N GLY A 435 -0.79 -37.65 -11.53
CA GLY A 435 -0.31 -38.53 -10.45
C GLY A 435 1.17 -38.91 -10.50
N ARG A 436 1.89 -38.59 -11.58
CA ARG A 436 3.32 -38.95 -11.68
C ARG A 436 4.21 -38.01 -10.90
N ALA A 437 5.28 -38.57 -10.33
CA ALA A 437 6.32 -37.76 -9.69
C ALA A 437 7.01 -36.88 -10.72
N LYS A 438 7.26 -35.65 -10.36
CA LYS A 438 7.93 -34.63 -11.16
C LYS A 438 9.13 -34.08 -10.40
N ASN A 439 10.21 -33.82 -11.11
CA ASN A 439 11.36 -33.09 -10.59
C ASN A 439 11.61 -31.90 -11.47
N VAL A 440 11.76 -30.72 -10.87
CA VAL A 440 12.18 -29.53 -11.57
C VAL A 440 13.69 -29.42 -11.46
N ASN A 441 14.39 -29.52 -12.57
CA ASN A 441 15.86 -29.49 -12.63
C ASN A 441 16.37 -28.05 -12.59
N GLU A 442 15.72 -27.17 -13.37
CA GLU A 442 16.12 -25.78 -13.50
C GLU A 442 14.89 -24.89 -13.64
N ALA A 443 14.93 -23.72 -13.01
CA ALA A 443 13.93 -22.67 -13.13
C ALA A 443 14.56 -21.45 -13.79
N PHE A 444 13.96 -20.98 -14.88
CA PHE A 444 14.32 -19.76 -15.60
C PHE A 444 13.35 -18.66 -15.23
N LEU A 445 13.84 -17.65 -14.50
CA LEU A 445 13.06 -16.49 -14.09
C LEU A 445 13.38 -15.31 -14.99
N ARG A 446 12.41 -14.84 -15.73
CA ARG A 446 12.48 -13.56 -16.40
C ARG A 446 12.10 -12.47 -15.43
N VAL A 447 13.05 -11.60 -15.07
CA VAL A 447 12.87 -10.58 -14.05
C VAL A 447 13.03 -9.17 -14.62
N TYR A 448 12.43 -8.20 -13.96
CA TYR A 448 12.57 -6.79 -14.26
C TYR A 448 13.02 -6.03 -13.02
N ARG A 449 14.18 -5.37 -13.11
CA ARG A 449 14.77 -4.53 -12.05
C ARG A 449 14.73 -5.20 -10.67
N SER A 450 15.22 -6.42 -10.57
CA SER A 450 15.14 -7.28 -9.38
C SER A 450 16.51 -7.67 -8.85
N SER A 451 16.57 -7.97 -7.56
CA SER A 451 17.77 -8.48 -6.88
C SER A 451 17.40 -9.31 -5.64
N GLY A 452 18.29 -10.20 -5.17
CA GLY A 452 18.12 -10.98 -3.93
C GLY A 452 17.07 -12.09 -4.02
N ILE A 453 17.05 -12.88 -5.10
CA ILE A 453 15.99 -13.86 -5.38
C ILE A 453 16.43 -15.25 -4.91
N PHE A 454 15.53 -15.94 -4.20
CA PHE A 454 15.67 -17.34 -3.81
C PHE A 454 14.62 -18.20 -4.49
N VAL A 455 15.01 -19.35 -5.01
CA VAL A 455 14.13 -20.28 -5.74
C VAL A 455 14.37 -21.70 -5.26
N GLY A 456 13.32 -22.47 -5.10
CA GLY A 456 13.43 -23.86 -4.68
C GLY A 456 12.18 -24.70 -4.95
N PRO A 457 12.26 -26.00 -4.71
CA PRO A 457 11.11 -26.90 -4.80
C PRO A 457 10.13 -26.72 -3.64
N ASP A 458 10.56 -26.10 -2.56
CA ASP A 458 9.77 -25.75 -1.38
C ASP A 458 10.46 -24.67 -0.55
N ASN A 459 9.81 -24.22 0.50
CA ASN A 459 10.29 -23.17 1.41
C ASN A 459 11.60 -23.53 2.16
N ASP A 460 11.87 -24.80 2.37
CA ASP A 460 13.02 -25.27 3.16
C ASP A 460 14.27 -25.49 2.29
N ASN A 461 14.09 -25.62 0.98
CA ASN A 461 15.16 -25.94 0.03
C ASN A 461 15.29 -24.85 -1.03
N LEU A 462 15.68 -23.65 -0.59
CA LEU A 462 15.85 -22.49 -1.45
C LEU A 462 17.31 -22.34 -1.91
N THR A 463 17.49 -22.00 -3.17
CA THR A 463 18.80 -21.70 -3.79
C THR A 463 18.81 -20.24 -4.21
N GLU A 464 19.85 -19.50 -3.82
CA GLU A 464 20.03 -18.11 -4.22
C GLU A 464 20.33 -18.01 -5.73
N ALA A 465 19.58 -17.18 -6.42
CA ALA A 465 19.84 -16.80 -7.81
C ALA A 465 21.03 -15.82 -7.84
N LYS A 466 22.22 -16.29 -8.17
CA LYS A 466 23.44 -15.47 -8.20
C LYS A 466 23.33 -14.37 -9.26
N GLN A 467 23.44 -13.13 -8.81
CA GLN A 467 23.19 -11.95 -9.67
C GLN A 467 24.44 -11.08 -9.85
N ARG A 468 25.41 -11.14 -8.94
CA ARG A 468 26.66 -10.38 -9.06
C ARG A 468 27.48 -10.88 -10.25
N THR A 469 27.89 -9.96 -11.11
CA THR A 469 28.68 -10.27 -12.32
C THR A 469 29.95 -9.43 -12.44
N THR A 470 29.81 -8.11 -12.53
CA THR A 470 30.89 -7.18 -12.88
C THR A 470 31.02 -6.01 -11.92
N GLU A 471 30.20 -5.95 -10.89
CA GLU A 471 30.19 -4.85 -9.94
C GLU A 471 31.52 -4.81 -9.16
N PRO A 472 32.11 -3.62 -8.95
CA PRO A 472 33.31 -3.46 -8.16
C PRO A 472 33.16 -4.02 -6.73
N TYR A 473 34.28 -4.44 -6.14
CA TYR A 473 34.29 -4.90 -4.75
C TYR A 473 33.78 -3.79 -3.80
N GLY A 474 32.84 -4.13 -2.93
CA GLY A 474 32.20 -3.18 -2.00
C GLY A 474 31.04 -2.39 -2.57
N SER A 475 30.70 -2.56 -3.85
CA SER A 475 29.47 -2.03 -4.44
C SER A 475 28.33 -3.04 -4.35
N PRO A 476 27.07 -2.59 -4.16
CA PRO A 476 25.91 -3.48 -4.19
C PRO A 476 25.73 -4.08 -5.59
N PRO A 477 25.13 -5.29 -5.71
CA PRO A 477 24.73 -5.84 -7.00
C PRO A 477 23.69 -4.93 -7.65
N GLY A 478 23.81 -4.71 -8.95
CA GLY A 478 22.84 -3.94 -9.72
C GLY A 478 21.48 -4.65 -9.83
N LEU A 479 20.41 -3.86 -10.03
CA LEU A 479 19.09 -4.43 -10.33
C LEU A 479 19.09 -5.06 -11.73
N LYS A 480 18.76 -6.34 -11.82
CA LYS A 480 18.73 -7.08 -13.08
C LYS A 480 17.40 -6.97 -13.82
N THR A 481 17.50 -6.83 -15.13
CA THR A 481 16.40 -7.00 -16.09
C THR A 481 16.88 -8.02 -17.10
N ASP A 482 16.67 -9.31 -16.82
CA ASP A 482 17.23 -10.41 -17.61
C ASP A 482 16.48 -11.71 -17.31
N GLU A 483 16.87 -12.79 -17.97
CA GLU A 483 16.49 -14.15 -17.65
C GLU A 483 17.58 -14.83 -16.82
N ILE A 484 17.21 -15.35 -15.66
CA ILE A 484 18.13 -15.96 -14.69
C ILE A 484 17.78 -17.44 -14.55
N GLY A 485 18.71 -18.32 -14.94
CA GLY A 485 18.61 -19.76 -14.72
C GLY A 485 19.11 -20.14 -13.32
N VAL A 486 18.31 -20.89 -12.57
CA VAL A 486 18.64 -21.41 -11.24
C VAL A 486 18.49 -22.92 -11.23
N LYS A 487 19.59 -23.63 -11.04
CA LYS A 487 19.56 -25.09 -10.86
C LYS A 487 19.04 -25.42 -9.47
N LEU A 488 18.05 -26.31 -9.42
CA LEU A 488 17.36 -26.65 -8.19
C LEU A 488 17.85 -27.99 -7.64
N THR A 489 17.72 -28.16 -6.33
CA THR A 489 17.97 -29.44 -5.66
C THR A 489 16.93 -30.45 -6.13
N PRO A 490 17.32 -31.60 -6.66
CA PRO A 490 16.40 -32.62 -7.14
C PRO A 490 15.43 -33.07 -6.04
N THR A 491 14.14 -32.93 -6.31
CA THR A 491 13.08 -33.31 -5.35
C THR A 491 11.90 -33.87 -6.12
N TRP A 492 11.77 -35.20 -6.10
CA TRP A 492 10.68 -35.89 -6.78
C TRP A 492 9.38 -35.78 -5.98
N ARG A 493 8.41 -35.04 -6.49
CA ARG A 493 7.08 -34.83 -5.88
C ARG A 493 5.98 -34.91 -6.93
N GLN A 494 4.78 -35.31 -6.54
CA GLN A 494 3.63 -35.36 -7.44
C GLN A 494 3.20 -33.94 -7.92
N SER A 495 3.37 -32.93 -7.04
CA SER A 495 2.94 -31.56 -7.34
C SER A 495 3.83 -30.84 -8.37
N GLY A 496 5.14 -31.04 -8.34
CA GLY A 496 6.10 -30.31 -9.18
C GLY A 496 6.06 -28.79 -8.97
N ARG A 497 5.67 -28.31 -7.78
CA ARG A 497 5.58 -26.89 -7.46
C ARG A 497 6.97 -26.26 -7.35
N ILE A 498 7.02 -24.97 -7.59
CA ILE A 498 8.19 -24.13 -7.37
C ILE A 498 7.81 -23.01 -6.39
N TYR A 499 8.74 -22.73 -5.50
CA TYR A 499 8.67 -21.68 -4.52
C TYR A 499 9.70 -20.60 -4.84
N VAL A 500 9.28 -19.33 -4.85
CA VAL A 500 10.17 -18.18 -5.04
C VAL A 500 10.02 -17.28 -3.84
N ARG A 501 11.13 -16.88 -3.22
CA ARG A 501 11.17 -16.02 -2.04
C ARG A 501 12.09 -14.84 -2.23
N GLN A 502 11.68 -13.69 -1.73
CA GLN A 502 12.51 -12.52 -1.48
C GLN A 502 12.49 -12.20 0.01
N SER A 503 13.65 -12.30 0.66
CA SER A 503 13.82 -12.01 2.11
C SER A 503 14.67 -10.77 2.37
N ASP A 504 15.33 -10.28 1.33
CA ASP A 504 16.16 -9.07 1.41
C ASP A 504 15.30 -7.82 1.13
N PRO A 505 15.66 -6.66 1.67
CA PRO A 505 14.91 -5.42 1.44
C PRO A 505 15.16 -4.84 0.03
N LEU A 506 14.96 -5.66 -1.00
CA LEU A 506 15.22 -5.38 -2.42
C LEU A 506 13.98 -5.68 -3.28
N PRO A 507 13.86 -5.06 -4.46
CA PRO A 507 12.70 -5.26 -5.33
C PRO A 507 12.75 -6.62 -6.03
N LEU A 508 11.56 -7.22 -6.22
CA LEU A 508 11.36 -8.41 -7.02
C LEU A 508 10.15 -8.22 -7.94
N THR A 509 10.38 -8.29 -9.25
CA THR A 509 9.34 -8.35 -10.28
C THR A 509 9.61 -9.52 -11.20
N ILE A 510 8.76 -10.54 -11.15
CA ILE A 510 8.81 -11.72 -12.00
C ILE A 510 7.88 -11.48 -13.18
N VAL A 511 8.44 -11.46 -14.39
CA VAL A 511 7.70 -11.26 -15.64
C VAL A 511 7.26 -12.61 -16.22
N GLY A 512 8.06 -13.66 -16.02
CA GLY A 512 7.78 -15.00 -16.49
C GLY A 512 8.57 -16.04 -15.74
N LEU A 513 8.05 -17.26 -15.71
CA LEU A 513 8.69 -18.42 -15.10
C LEU A 513 8.60 -19.58 -16.10
N THR A 514 9.76 -20.11 -16.48
CA THR A 514 9.89 -21.30 -17.32
C THR A 514 10.62 -22.38 -16.55
N LEU A 515 10.17 -23.62 -16.64
CA LEU A 515 10.69 -24.72 -15.84
C LEU A 515 11.16 -25.87 -16.73
N GLU A 516 12.35 -26.39 -16.45
CA GLU A 516 12.81 -27.66 -16.99
C GLU A 516 12.38 -28.80 -16.06
N VAL A 517 11.51 -29.67 -16.54
CA VAL A 517 10.84 -30.69 -15.72
C VAL A 517 11.17 -32.08 -16.20
N ALA A 518 11.66 -32.94 -15.31
CA ALA A 518 11.75 -34.38 -15.50
C ALA A 518 10.51 -35.06 -14.91
N ILE A 519 9.98 -36.05 -15.65
CA ILE A 519 8.80 -36.82 -15.25
C ILE A 519 9.25 -38.23 -14.90
N GLY A 520 8.90 -38.69 -13.71
CA GLY A 520 9.18 -40.05 -13.25
C GLY A 520 8.26 -41.09 -13.93
N GLY A 521 8.83 -42.23 -14.19
CA GLY A 521 8.14 -43.37 -14.83
C GLY A 521 7.17 -44.10 -13.92
#